data_2ab5305d3c44ef521e530e234a0cc1a7
#
_entry.id   2ab5305d3c44ef521e530e234a0cc1a7
#
_cell.length_a   1.000
_cell.length_b   1.000
_cell.length_c   1.000
_cell.angle_alpha   90.00
_cell.angle_beta   90.00
_cell.angle_gamma   90.00
#
_symmetry.space_group_name_H-M   'P 1'
#
loop_
_entity.id
_entity.type
_entity.pdbx_description
1 polymer ?
#
loop_
_entity_poly.entity_id
_entity_poly.type
_entity_poly.pdbx_seq_one_letter_code
_entity_poly.pdbx_strand_id
1 'polypeptide(L)'
;MIKVGEHITLDFLGVKKDYPKSFFEKIIYKIAKAAKVEILNVSSHTFQPQGFTLVALLSESHFSFHTFPERGVISFDFFTCGKVHPKVALKILKKEIEHERVVVNSFDRNSVSLYDDIYSTPGQKKYYVVNNVLETFTSKVGQFVEIMNLEEFGNALFIDHEIQVAEKDEKIYSSTFFKSSYDLSKKNNNVAIIGGGDGGVARECLDNNTNYIDWYELDPEIVESCYRHLPKVCSKVKKSNTVNTFWGDAFESIKSVEDSKYDKIFVDLNDDQYCIDLARKNMKGLKRILKPGGVITAQVGSKDKKPKQVENWCKVLSKSFGNVKTSGVYIPSFDCNWNFASSIMK
;
A
#
# COMPACT_ATOMS: atom_id res chain seq x y z
N MET A 1 17.03 -7.01 -14.54
CA MET A 1 15.62 -6.79 -14.95
C MET A 1 15.45 -7.37 -16.36
N ILE A 2 14.59 -8.36 -16.56
CA ILE A 2 14.35 -8.95 -17.89
C ILE A 2 13.18 -8.18 -18.51
N LYS A 3 13.46 -7.39 -19.55
CA LYS A 3 12.41 -6.72 -20.32
C LYS A 3 11.71 -7.76 -21.19
N VAL A 4 10.41 -7.97 -20.95
CA VAL A 4 9.58 -8.91 -21.71
C VAL A 4 9.03 -8.25 -22.98
N GLY A 5 8.73 -6.95 -22.93
CA GLY A 5 8.23 -6.18 -24.05
C GLY A 5 7.60 -4.86 -23.63
N GLU A 6 7.09 -4.14 -24.61
CA GLU A 6 6.40 -2.87 -24.42
C GLU A 6 4.97 -2.97 -24.94
N HIS A 7 4.04 -2.31 -24.24
CA HIS A 7 2.63 -2.31 -24.55
C HIS A 7 2.10 -0.89 -24.60
N ILE A 8 1.34 -0.56 -25.64
CA ILE A 8 0.64 0.72 -25.76
C ILE A 8 -0.83 0.48 -26.07
N THR A 9 -1.71 1.19 -25.38
CA THR A 9 -3.13 1.28 -25.75
C THR A 9 -3.47 2.71 -26.13
N LEU A 10 -4.27 2.87 -27.19
CA LEU A 10 -4.69 4.16 -27.73
C LEU A 10 -6.21 4.14 -27.92
N ASP A 11 -6.91 5.09 -27.29
CA ASP A 11 -8.32 5.31 -27.54
C ASP A 11 -8.51 6.66 -28.25
N PHE A 12 -8.93 6.62 -29.51
CA PHE A 12 -9.29 7.79 -30.29
C PHE A 12 -10.76 8.13 -30.04
N LEU A 13 -11.01 9.32 -29.50
CA LEU A 13 -12.33 9.79 -29.10
C LEU A 13 -12.80 10.92 -30.00
N GLY A 14 -14.11 11.05 -30.19
CA GLY A 14 -14.73 12.04 -31.06
C GLY A 14 -14.49 11.75 -32.55
N VAL A 15 -14.36 10.48 -32.91
CA VAL A 15 -14.23 10.04 -34.30
C VAL A 15 -15.59 10.15 -34.97
N LYS A 16 -15.73 11.06 -35.94
CA LYS A 16 -16.98 11.32 -36.67
C LYS A 16 -17.05 10.57 -38.00
N LYS A 17 -15.88 10.20 -38.51
CA LYS A 17 -15.76 9.51 -39.78
C LYS A 17 -15.87 8.00 -39.59
N ASP A 18 -16.71 7.34 -40.35
CA ASP A 18 -16.72 5.90 -40.43
C ASP A 18 -15.59 5.41 -41.34
N TYR A 19 -14.73 4.58 -40.77
CA TYR A 19 -13.57 3.98 -41.45
C TYR A 19 -13.88 2.56 -41.85
N PRO A 20 -13.82 2.21 -43.16
CA PRO A 20 -14.11 0.87 -43.61
C PRO A 20 -13.01 -0.11 -43.16
N LYS A 21 -13.36 -1.39 -43.04
CA LYS A 21 -12.43 -2.47 -42.69
C LYS A 21 -11.13 -2.41 -43.49
N SER A 22 -11.23 -2.15 -44.81
CA SER A 22 -10.08 -2.04 -45.72
C SER A 22 -9.10 -0.92 -45.37
N PHE A 23 -9.52 0.11 -44.65
CA PHE A 23 -8.64 1.13 -44.10
C PHE A 23 -7.73 0.54 -43.04
N PHE A 24 -8.30 -0.22 -42.09
CA PHE A 24 -7.54 -0.85 -41.01
C PHE A 24 -6.64 -1.96 -41.55
N GLU A 25 -7.07 -2.73 -42.50
CA GLU A 25 -6.24 -3.74 -43.20
C GLU A 25 -5.02 -3.12 -43.89
N LYS A 26 -5.12 -1.90 -44.41
CA LYS A 26 -3.97 -1.18 -44.97
C LYS A 26 -3.06 -0.58 -43.90
N ILE A 27 -3.65 0.00 -42.85
CA ILE A 27 -2.88 0.73 -41.84
C ILE A 27 -2.03 -0.20 -40.97
N ILE A 28 -2.48 -1.46 -40.74
CA ILE A 28 -1.68 -2.46 -40.00
C ILE A 28 -0.33 -2.74 -40.67
N TYR A 29 -0.27 -2.84 -42.01
CA TYR A 29 0.98 -3.05 -42.72
C TYR A 29 1.91 -1.81 -42.62
N LYS A 30 1.32 -0.60 -42.61
CA LYS A 30 2.06 0.64 -42.39
C LYS A 30 2.68 0.70 -41.00
N ILE A 31 1.92 0.29 -39.98
CA ILE A 31 2.40 0.20 -38.58
C ILE A 31 3.47 -0.87 -38.47
N ALA A 32 3.23 -2.08 -38.99
CA ALA A 32 4.17 -3.20 -38.92
C ALA A 32 5.52 -2.85 -39.57
N LYS A 33 5.51 -2.23 -40.75
CA LYS A 33 6.73 -1.74 -41.43
C LYS A 33 7.49 -0.73 -40.56
N ALA A 34 6.78 0.22 -39.95
CA ALA A 34 7.42 1.25 -39.11
C ALA A 34 7.94 0.69 -37.78
N ALA A 35 7.25 -0.26 -37.22
CA ALA A 35 7.63 -0.98 -35.99
C ALA A 35 8.70 -2.06 -36.24
N LYS A 36 9.00 -2.36 -37.54
CA LYS A 36 9.92 -3.43 -37.95
C LYS A 36 9.50 -4.80 -37.40
N VAL A 37 8.21 -5.10 -37.46
CA VAL A 37 7.62 -6.38 -37.06
C VAL A 37 6.98 -7.04 -38.31
N GLU A 38 6.92 -8.37 -38.29
CA GLU A 38 6.29 -9.15 -39.35
C GLU A 38 4.88 -9.55 -38.96
N ILE A 39 3.92 -9.38 -39.88
CA ILE A 39 2.54 -9.85 -39.70
C ILE A 39 2.47 -11.31 -40.17
N LEU A 40 2.16 -12.21 -39.23
CA LEU A 40 2.02 -13.65 -39.50
C LEU A 40 0.58 -14.01 -39.90
N ASN A 41 -0.39 -13.37 -39.27
CA ASN A 41 -1.82 -13.62 -39.55
C ASN A 41 -2.67 -12.41 -39.19
N VAL A 42 -3.82 -12.26 -39.85
CA VAL A 42 -4.82 -11.23 -39.56
C VAL A 42 -6.19 -11.90 -39.50
N SER A 43 -6.86 -11.70 -38.38
CA SER A 43 -8.26 -12.12 -38.19
C SER A 43 -9.14 -10.91 -37.92
N SER A 44 -10.38 -10.93 -38.41
CA SER A 44 -11.30 -9.82 -38.20
C SER A 44 -12.75 -10.29 -38.16
N HIS A 45 -13.59 -9.56 -37.45
CA HIS A 45 -15.03 -9.79 -37.34
C HIS A 45 -15.77 -8.45 -37.46
N THR A 46 -16.84 -8.41 -38.27
CA THR A 46 -17.72 -7.24 -38.37
C THR A 46 -19.02 -7.52 -37.62
N PHE A 47 -19.38 -6.59 -36.75
CA PHE A 47 -20.59 -6.70 -35.92
C PHE A 47 -21.79 -6.08 -36.61
N GLN A 48 -22.98 -6.55 -36.29
CA GLN A 48 -24.24 -5.97 -36.71
C GLN A 48 -24.86 -5.20 -35.53
N PRO A 49 -25.38 -3.98 -35.71
CA PRO A 49 -25.52 -3.28 -37.00
C PRO A 49 -24.24 -2.56 -37.46
N GLN A 50 -23.23 -2.40 -36.58
CA GLN A 50 -21.99 -1.67 -36.90
C GLN A 50 -20.82 -2.05 -35.98
N GLY A 51 -19.65 -1.57 -36.33
CA GLY A 51 -18.43 -1.87 -35.60
C GLY A 51 -17.67 -3.10 -36.11
N PHE A 52 -16.38 -3.14 -35.85
CA PHE A 52 -15.58 -4.28 -36.20
C PHE A 52 -14.39 -4.45 -35.30
N THR A 53 -13.87 -5.66 -35.25
CA THR A 53 -12.61 -6.00 -34.54
C THR A 53 -11.65 -6.61 -35.55
N LEU A 54 -10.38 -6.22 -35.43
CA LEU A 54 -9.27 -6.82 -36.17
C LEU A 54 -8.15 -7.15 -35.18
N VAL A 55 -7.56 -8.35 -35.30
CA VAL A 55 -6.38 -8.77 -34.54
C VAL A 55 -5.32 -9.22 -35.54
N ALA A 56 -4.10 -8.70 -35.39
CA ALA A 56 -2.94 -9.13 -36.15
C ALA A 56 -1.96 -9.86 -35.21
N LEU A 57 -1.65 -11.11 -35.56
CA LEU A 57 -0.58 -11.88 -34.96
C LEU A 57 0.73 -11.44 -35.62
N LEU A 58 1.72 -11.12 -34.80
CA LEU A 58 3.05 -10.70 -35.24
C LEU A 58 4.10 -11.73 -34.82
N SER A 59 5.26 -11.74 -35.50
CA SER A 59 6.42 -12.53 -35.08
C SER A 59 6.89 -12.19 -33.66
N GLU A 60 6.67 -10.93 -33.22
CA GLU A 60 7.08 -10.42 -31.93
C GLU A 60 5.90 -10.08 -31.00
N SER A 61 4.68 -10.52 -31.26
CA SER A 61 3.49 -10.44 -30.39
C SER A 61 2.17 -10.19 -31.15
N HIS A 62 1.47 -9.05 -30.93
CA HIS A 62 0.21 -8.75 -31.59
C HIS A 62 -0.14 -7.26 -31.55
N PHE A 63 -1.10 -6.88 -32.39
CA PHE A 63 -1.90 -5.68 -32.18
C PHE A 63 -3.35 -5.90 -32.61
N SER A 64 -4.25 -5.05 -32.08
CA SER A 64 -5.68 -5.11 -32.38
C SER A 64 -6.29 -3.74 -32.60
N PHE A 65 -7.41 -3.72 -33.34
CA PHE A 65 -8.33 -2.60 -33.44
C PHE A 65 -9.73 -3.03 -33.03
N HIS A 66 -10.42 -2.14 -32.34
CA HIS A 66 -11.84 -2.23 -32.04
C HIS A 66 -12.51 -0.91 -32.40
N THR A 67 -13.57 -0.95 -33.15
CA THR A 67 -14.32 0.25 -33.51
C THR A 67 -15.70 0.25 -32.88
N PHE A 68 -16.09 1.40 -32.35
CA PHE A 68 -17.38 1.66 -31.72
C PHE A 68 -17.99 2.93 -32.36
N PRO A 69 -18.53 2.82 -33.61
CA PRO A 69 -19.04 3.98 -34.37
C PRO A 69 -20.11 4.74 -33.60
N GLU A 70 -20.99 4.03 -32.86
CA GLU A 70 -22.05 4.60 -32.03
C GLU A 70 -21.56 5.47 -30.88
N ARG A 71 -20.29 5.31 -30.51
CA ARG A 71 -19.63 6.09 -29.45
C ARG A 71 -18.60 7.07 -29.99
N GLY A 72 -18.34 7.03 -31.28
CA GLY A 72 -17.23 7.79 -31.89
C GLY A 72 -15.85 7.40 -31.34
N VAL A 73 -15.64 6.07 -31.13
CA VAL A 73 -14.41 5.56 -30.50
C VAL A 73 -13.74 4.52 -31.41
N ILE A 74 -12.42 4.64 -31.52
CA ILE A 74 -11.55 3.59 -32.06
C ILE A 74 -10.48 3.28 -31.03
N SER A 75 -10.45 2.04 -30.56
CA SER A 75 -9.42 1.55 -29.64
C SER A 75 -8.37 0.75 -30.39
N PHE A 76 -7.11 0.96 -30.05
CA PHE A 76 -5.95 0.27 -30.60
C PHE A 76 -5.08 -0.23 -29.47
N ASP A 77 -4.62 -1.47 -29.60
CA ASP A 77 -3.72 -2.13 -28.68
C ASP A 77 -2.51 -2.67 -29.44
N PHE A 78 -1.30 -2.46 -28.92
CA PHE A 78 -0.08 -2.97 -29.50
C PHE A 78 0.88 -3.41 -28.41
N PHE A 79 1.10 -4.71 -28.32
CA PHE A 79 2.16 -5.31 -27.51
C PHE A 79 3.26 -5.83 -28.42
N THR A 80 4.52 -5.56 -28.08
CA THR A 80 5.69 -6.06 -28.79
C THR A 80 6.87 -6.32 -27.88
N CYS A 81 7.59 -7.42 -28.13
CA CYS A 81 8.93 -7.69 -27.60
C CYS A 81 10.05 -7.27 -28.59
N GLY A 82 9.67 -6.64 -29.71
CA GLY A 82 10.58 -6.16 -30.73
C GLY A 82 11.44 -4.97 -30.28
N LYS A 83 12.41 -4.60 -31.13
CA LYS A 83 13.39 -3.54 -30.82
C LYS A 83 12.85 -2.11 -30.97
N VAL A 84 11.74 -1.93 -31.68
CA VAL A 84 11.16 -0.61 -31.96
C VAL A 84 9.99 -0.36 -31.00
N HIS A 85 10.06 0.76 -30.30
CA HIS A 85 9.02 1.14 -29.34
C HIS A 85 7.64 1.26 -30.00
N PRO A 86 6.56 0.65 -29.46
CA PRO A 86 5.22 0.63 -30.06
C PRO A 86 4.59 2.03 -30.24
N LYS A 87 5.09 3.07 -29.57
CA LYS A 87 4.69 4.48 -29.80
C LYS A 87 4.83 4.96 -31.28
N VAL A 88 5.54 4.24 -32.11
CA VAL A 88 5.56 4.53 -33.55
C VAL A 88 4.16 4.46 -34.15
N ALA A 89 3.31 3.56 -33.69
CA ALA A 89 1.90 3.46 -34.09
C ALA A 89 1.11 4.73 -33.79
N LEU A 90 1.34 5.36 -32.60
CA LEU A 90 0.66 6.60 -32.23
C LEU A 90 0.87 7.71 -33.27
N LYS A 91 2.12 7.89 -33.76
CA LYS A 91 2.42 8.92 -34.77
C LYS A 91 1.68 8.68 -36.09
N ILE A 92 1.57 7.40 -36.47
CA ILE A 92 0.88 7.03 -37.72
C ILE A 92 -0.63 7.23 -37.53
N LEU A 93 -1.21 6.67 -36.48
CA LEU A 93 -2.65 6.67 -36.24
C LEU A 93 -3.19 8.08 -36.00
N LYS A 94 -2.49 8.95 -35.27
CA LYS A 94 -2.88 10.36 -35.10
C LYS A 94 -2.97 11.12 -36.43
N LYS A 95 -2.21 10.72 -37.42
CA LYS A 95 -2.24 11.34 -38.76
C LYS A 95 -3.35 10.78 -39.66
N GLU A 96 -3.69 9.52 -39.49
CA GLU A 96 -4.60 8.81 -40.38
C GLU A 96 -6.05 8.77 -39.87
N ILE A 97 -6.26 8.87 -38.56
CA ILE A 97 -7.58 8.87 -37.91
C ILE A 97 -7.92 10.29 -37.50
N GLU A 98 -9.01 10.82 -38.05
CA GLU A 98 -9.59 12.10 -37.62
C GLU A 98 -10.27 11.93 -36.27
N HIS A 99 -9.85 12.69 -35.27
CA HIS A 99 -10.29 12.54 -33.88
C HIS A 99 -10.24 13.88 -33.14
N GLU A 100 -11.03 14.01 -32.06
CA GLU A 100 -10.97 15.18 -31.16
C GLU A 100 -9.88 15.01 -30.08
N ARG A 101 -9.73 13.80 -29.56
CA ARG A 101 -8.77 13.47 -28.48
C ARG A 101 -8.24 12.05 -28.64
N VAL A 102 -7.02 11.81 -28.19
CA VAL A 102 -6.48 10.46 -28.01
C VAL A 102 -6.02 10.27 -26.56
N VAL A 103 -6.48 9.17 -25.93
CA VAL A 103 -5.98 8.69 -24.64
C VAL A 103 -4.87 7.70 -24.93
N VAL A 104 -3.74 7.85 -24.24
CA VAL A 104 -2.55 7.03 -24.47
C VAL A 104 -2.12 6.42 -23.14
N ASN A 105 -2.06 5.09 -23.07
CA ASN A 105 -1.42 4.38 -21.98
C ASN A 105 -0.22 3.60 -22.52
N SER A 106 0.86 3.54 -21.77
CA SER A 106 2.09 2.83 -22.17
C SER A 106 2.64 2.11 -20.95
N PHE A 107 2.92 0.81 -21.12
CA PHE A 107 3.38 -0.07 -20.06
C PHE A 107 4.63 -0.81 -20.52
N ASP A 108 5.67 -0.79 -19.71
CA ASP A 108 6.81 -1.69 -19.86
C ASP A 108 6.42 -3.05 -19.23
N ARG A 109 6.32 -4.08 -20.06
CA ARG A 109 6.21 -5.47 -19.58
C ARG A 109 7.61 -5.98 -19.29
N ASN A 110 8.00 -5.84 -18.07
CA ASN A 110 9.25 -6.34 -17.51
C ASN A 110 8.93 -7.21 -16.28
N SER A 111 9.94 -7.67 -15.57
CA SER A 111 9.78 -8.44 -14.33
C SER A 111 9.24 -7.62 -13.14
N VAL A 112 8.91 -6.35 -13.38
CA VAL A 112 8.39 -5.44 -12.36
C VAL A 112 6.87 -5.47 -12.43
N SER A 113 6.24 -5.84 -11.33
CA SER A 113 4.78 -5.76 -11.16
C SER A 113 4.41 -4.42 -10.53
N LEU A 114 3.26 -3.88 -10.93
CA LEU A 114 2.65 -2.74 -10.25
C LEU A 114 1.62 -3.26 -9.25
N TYR A 115 1.75 -2.85 -8.01
CA TYR A 115 0.81 -3.19 -6.94
C TYR A 115 -0.05 -1.96 -6.63
N ASP A 116 -1.37 -2.09 -6.75
CA ASP A 116 -2.33 -1.00 -6.53
C ASP A 116 -2.43 -0.68 -5.04
N ASP A 117 -2.26 0.57 -4.68
CA ASP A 117 -2.49 1.03 -3.30
C ASP A 117 -3.98 1.32 -3.11
N ILE A 118 -4.66 0.48 -2.33
CA ILE A 118 -6.09 0.63 -2.04
C ILE A 118 -6.40 1.90 -1.23
N TYR A 119 -5.41 2.50 -0.57
CA TYR A 119 -5.52 3.74 0.21
C TYR A 119 -5.14 4.99 -0.57
N SER A 120 -5.22 4.95 -1.88
CA SER A 120 -5.03 6.14 -2.71
C SER A 120 -5.99 7.26 -2.32
N THR A 121 -5.52 8.50 -2.42
CA THR A 121 -6.37 9.68 -2.24
C THR A 121 -7.52 9.66 -3.26
N PRO A 122 -8.76 10.02 -2.89
CA PRO A 122 -9.86 10.10 -3.84
C PRO A 122 -9.51 10.90 -5.10
N GLY A 123 -9.71 10.31 -6.27
CA GLY A 123 -9.35 10.90 -7.57
C GLY A 123 -7.90 10.69 -8.01
N GLN A 124 -7.10 9.98 -7.21
CA GLN A 124 -5.74 9.57 -7.53
C GLN A 124 -5.63 8.06 -7.47
N LYS A 125 -4.63 7.50 -8.16
CA LYS A 125 -4.20 6.12 -8.01
C LYS A 125 -2.70 6.08 -7.77
N LYS A 126 -2.29 5.32 -6.77
CA LYS A 126 -0.91 5.09 -6.40
C LYS A 126 -0.57 3.63 -6.64
N TYR A 127 0.61 3.40 -7.19
CA TYR A 127 1.15 2.06 -7.41
C TYR A 127 2.53 1.96 -6.80
N TYR A 128 2.82 0.83 -6.15
CA TYR A 128 4.17 0.45 -5.82
C TYR A 128 4.78 -0.36 -6.95
N VAL A 129 6.04 -0.10 -7.25
CA VAL A 129 6.83 -0.94 -8.15
C VAL A 129 7.40 -2.10 -7.35
N VAL A 130 6.94 -3.30 -7.64
CA VAL A 130 7.30 -4.52 -6.91
C VAL A 130 8.36 -5.28 -7.70
N ASN A 131 9.55 -5.45 -7.11
CA ASN A 131 10.62 -6.25 -7.68
C ASN A 131 10.37 -7.75 -7.49
N ASN A 132 9.96 -8.15 -6.28
CA ASN A 132 9.65 -9.54 -5.93
C ASN A 132 8.56 -9.60 -4.87
N VAL A 133 7.74 -10.65 -4.94
CA VAL A 133 6.90 -11.11 -3.83
C VAL A 133 7.73 -12.13 -3.05
N LEU A 134 7.97 -11.86 -1.77
CA LEU A 134 8.83 -12.68 -0.91
C LEU A 134 8.03 -13.75 -0.16
N GLU A 135 6.85 -13.40 0.30
CA GLU A 135 5.94 -14.30 1.00
C GLU A 135 4.49 -13.84 0.87
N THR A 136 3.55 -14.78 0.75
CA THR A 136 2.11 -14.52 0.83
C THR A 136 1.43 -15.64 1.59
N PHE A 137 0.51 -15.30 2.50
CA PHE A 137 -0.31 -16.28 3.21
C PHE A 137 -1.56 -15.62 3.80
N THR A 138 -2.54 -16.45 4.13
CA THR A 138 -3.65 -16.03 5.01
C THR A 138 -3.35 -16.58 6.39
N SER A 139 -3.27 -15.69 7.37
CA SER A 139 -2.94 -16.06 8.74
C SER A 139 -4.11 -16.77 9.44
N LYS A 140 -3.84 -17.41 10.59
CA LYS A 140 -4.87 -18.11 11.37
C LYS A 140 -5.97 -17.19 11.92
N VAL A 141 -5.68 -15.89 12.04
CA VAL A 141 -6.66 -14.87 12.41
C VAL A 141 -7.44 -14.31 11.23
N GLY A 142 -7.14 -14.80 10.00
CA GLY A 142 -7.89 -14.48 8.78
C GLY A 142 -7.38 -13.27 8.01
N GLN A 143 -6.22 -12.71 8.35
CA GLN A 143 -5.60 -11.59 7.62
C GLN A 143 -4.82 -12.09 6.41
N PHE A 144 -4.97 -11.46 5.26
CA PHE A 144 -4.14 -11.73 4.09
C PHE A 144 -2.85 -10.92 4.17
N VAL A 145 -1.74 -11.62 4.23
CA VAL A 145 -0.40 -11.03 4.46
C VAL A 145 0.45 -11.19 3.23
N GLU A 146 1.09 -10.10 2.82
CA GLU A 146 2.04 -10.08 1.71
C GLU A 146 3.32 -9.37 2.15
N ILE A 147 4.47 -10.02 1.93
CA ILE A 147 5.77 -9.37 2.04
C ILE A 147 6.32 -9.21 0.64
N MET A 148 6.59 -7.97 0.25
CA MET A 148 7.09 -7.63 -1.08
C MET A 148 8.36 -6.80 -0.98
N ASN A 149 9.27 -6.98 -1.96
CA ASN A 149 10.39 -6.08 -2.16
C ASN A 149 9.95 -4.98 -3.13
N LEU A 150 9.84 -3.76 -2.63
CA LEU A 150 9.50 -2.58 -3.40
C LEU A 150 10.78 -1.90 -3.92
N GLU A 151 10.75 -1.39 -5.14
CA GLU A 151 11.92 -0.74 -5.77
C GLU A 151 12.42 0.45 -4.93
N GLU A 152 11.50 1.33 -4.50
CA GLU A 152 11.88 2.53 -3.75
C GLU A 152 12.03 2.28 -2.24
N PHE A 153 11.23 1.38 -1.65
CA PHE A 153 11.08 1.30 -0.20
C PHE A 153 11.72 0.05 0.44
N GLY A 154 12.32 -0.85 -0.37
CA GLY A 154 12.88 -2.13 0.13
C GLY A 154 11.77 -3.12 0.49
N ASN A 155 12.04 -4.00 1.45
CA ASN A 155 11.03 -4.96 1.89
C ASN A 155 9.92 -4.26 2.66
N ALA A 156 8.68 -4.63 2.36
CA ALA A 156 7.48 -4.03 2.95
C ALA A 156 6.45 -5.11 3.29
N LEU A 157 5.75 -4.90 4.40
CA LEU A 157 4.61 -5.70 4.84
C LEU A 157 3.31 -5.04 4.40
N PHE A 158 2.45 -5.83 3.80
CA PHE A 158 1.06 -5.48 3.50
C PHE A 158 0.14 -6.45 4.24
N ILE A 159 -0.95 -5.93 4.79
CA ILE A 159 -2.04 -6.69 5.40
C ILE A 159 -3.33 -6.25 4.72
N ASP A 160 -4.09 -7.22 4.19
CA ASP A 160 -5.34 -6.97 3.46
C ASP A 160 -5.18 -5.88 2.37
N HIS A 161 -4.04 -5.95 1.64
CA HIS A 161 -3.62 -5.04 0.56
C HIS A 161 -3.26 -3.62 1.01
N GLU A 162 -3.16 -3.37 2.31
CA GLU A 162 -2.71 -2.08 2.86
C GLU A 162 -1.27 -2.19 3.36
N ILE A 163 -0.43 -1.22 2.98
CA ILE A 163 0.95 -1.16 3.48
C ILE A 163 0.95 -0.84 4.97
N GLN A 164 1.69 -1.66 5.75
CA GLN A 164 1.83 -1.49 7.18
C GLN A 164 3.19 -0.93 7.57
N VAL A 165 4.25 -1.36 6.87
CA VAL A 165 5.62 -0.93 7.13
C VAL A 165 6.48 -1.16 5.90
N ALA A 166 7.47 -0.28 5.67
CA ALA A 166 8.53 -0.49 4.69
C ALA A 166 9.90 -0.19 5.30
N GLU A 167 10.91 -1.02 4.99
CA GLU A 167 12.24 -0.98 5.63
C GLU A 167 12.93 0.38 5.56
N LYS A 168 12.72 1.12 4.46
CA LYS A 168 13.46 2.35 4.17
C LYS A 168 13.01 3.53 5.04
N ASP A 169 11.74 3.58 5.43
CA ASP A 169 11.17 4.71 6.16
C ASP A 169 10.47 4.34 7.47
N GLU A 170 10.43 3.05 7.81
CA GLU A 170 9.87 2.55 9.07
C GLU A 170 10.37 3.33 10.28
N LYS A 171 11.67 3.66 10.32
CA LYS A 171 12.26 4.39 11.44
C LYS A 171 11.65 5.78 11.63
N ILE A 172 11.16 6.43 10.58
CA ILE A 172 10.47 7.72 10.66
C ILE A 172 9.16 7.55 11.47
N TYR A 173 8.41 6.48 11.19
CA TYR A 173 7.19 6.12 11.92
C TYR A 173 7.50 5.80 13.39
N SER A 174 8.29 4.76 13.64
CA SER A 174 8.50 4.22 14.98
C SER A 174 9.19 5.20 15.92
N SER A 175 10.20 5.96 15.46
CA SER A 175 10.85 6.95 16.29
C SER A 175 9.95 8.14 16.59
N THR A 176 9.11 8.57 15.66
CA THR A 176 8.12 9.64 15.94
C THR A 176 7.05 9.16 16.92
N PHE A 177 6.58 7.93 16.76
CA PHE A 177 5.63 7.32 17.69
C PHE A 177 6.19 7.26 19.11
N PHE A 178 7.39 6.72 19.27
CA PHE A 178 8.09 6.71 20.56
C PHE A 178 8.28 8.12 21.13
N LYS A 179 8.80 9.05 20.33
CA LYS A 179 9.07 10.43 20.72
C LYS A 179 7.81 11.16 21.18
N SER A 180 6.67 10.92 20.54
CA SER A 180 5.38 11.50 20.90
C SER A 180 4.99 11.19 22.36
N SER A 181 5.36 10.01 22.86
CA SER A 181 5.20 9.61 24.25
C SER A 181 6.32 10.19 25.14
N TYR A 182 7.57 10.09 24.70
CA TYR A 182 8.76 10.46 25.46
C TYR A 182 8.84 11.96 25.75
N ASP A 183 8.33 12.80 24.85
CA ASP A 183 8.28 14.26 25.03
C ASP A 183 7.28 14.71 26.12
N LEU A 184 6.31 13.86 26.45
CA LEU A 184 5.36 14.10 27.54
C LEU A 184 5.89 13.61 28.91
N SER A 185 6.61 12.49 28.92
CA SER A 185 7.24 11.94 30.13
C SER A 185 8.51 11.20 29.76
N LYS A 186 9.59 11.48 30.47
CA LYS A 186 10.88 10.79 30.31
C LYS A 186 10.95 9.42 30.97
N LYS A 187 9.96 9.07 31.82
CA LYS A 187 9.86 7.74 32.42
C LYS A 187 9.62 6.70 31.35
N ASN A 188 10.45 5.68 31.28
CA ASN A 188 10.47 4.69 30.21
C ASN A 188 10.96 3.30 30.69
N ASN A 189 10.79 2.98 31.97
CA ASN A 189 11.29 1.71 32.48
C ASN A 189 10.41 0.52 32.08
N ASN A 190 9.10 0.64 32.25
CA ASN A 190 8.14 -0.40 31.97
C ASN A 190 7.19 0.06 30.87
N VAL A 191 7.16 -0.64 29.76
CA VAL A 191 6.35 -0.29 28.58
C VAL A 191 5.45 -1.45 28.19
N ALA A 192 4.19 -1.14 27.83
CA ALA A 192 3.31 -2.05 27.12
C ALA A 192 3.14 -1.61 25.67
N ILE A 193 3.14 -2.57 24.75
CA ILE A 193 2.86 -2.34 23.32
C ILE A 193 1.67 -3.24 22.96
N ILE A 194 0.62 -2.65 22.40
CA ILE A 194 -0.59 -3.32 21.95
C ILE A 194 -0.59 -3.31 20.41
N GLY A 195 -0.41 -4.47 19.77
CA GLY A 195 -0.21 -4.59 18.33
C GLY A 195 1.22 -4.27 17.88
N GLY A 196 1.38 -3.76 16.67
CA GLY A 196 2.70 -3.41 16.11
C GLY A 196 3.54 -4.64 15.76
N GLY A 197 2.94 -5.60 15.04
CA GLY A 197 3.53 -6.90 14.68
C GLY A 197 4.85 -6.85 13.90
N ASP A 198 5.23 -5.70 13.34
CA ASP A 198 6.55 -5.51 12.72
C ASP A 198 7.70 -5.34 13.75
N GLY A 199 7.38 -5.01 15.01
CA GLY A 199 8.35 -4.84 16.09
C GLY A 199 9.12 -3.50 16.08
N GLY A 200 8.80 -2.55 15.20
CA GLY A 200 9.50 -1.28 15.09
C GLY A 200 9.41 -0.44 16.37
N VAL A 201 8.22 -0.35 16.99
CA VAL A 201 8.03 0.35 18.27
C VAL A 201 8.80 -0.32 19.40
N ALA A 202 8.80 -1.66 19.44
CA ALA A 202 9.57 -2.41 20.44
C ALA A 202 11.08 -2.17 20.28
N ARG A 203 11.59 -2.11 19.05
CA ARG A 203 12.98 -1.73 18.77
C ARG A 203 13.29 -0.31 19.27
N GLU A 204 12.43 0.67 19.01
CA GLU A 204 12.64 2.04 19.49
C GLU A 204 12.68 2.10 21.03
N CYS A 205 11.84 1.32 21.71
CA CYS A 205 11.88 1.19 23.17
C CYS A 205 13.26 0.64 23.64
N LEU A 206 13.77 -0.40 22.99
CA LEU A 206 15.10 -0.97 23.27
C LEU A 206 16.23 0.01 22.99
N ASP A 207 16.15 0.77 21.90
CA ASP A 207 17.14 1.78 21.53
C ASP A 207 17.18 2.96 22.50
N ASN A 208 16.10 3.18 23.25
CA ASN A 208 15.97 4.21 24.28
C ASN A 208 16.05 3.64 25.71
N ASN A 209 16.74 2.50 25.90
CA ASN A 209 17.05 1.90 27.19
C ASN A 209 15.81 1.58 28.05
N THR A 210 14.75 1.10 27.44
CA THR A 210 13.60 0.53 28.18
C THR A 210 14.04 -0.78 28.83
N ASN A 211 13.77 -0.93 30.13
CA ASN A 211 14.21 -2.08 30.92
C ASN A 211 13.26 -3.28 30.82
N TYR A 212 11.99 -3.02 30.56
CA TYR A 212 10.94 -4.05 30.56
C TYR A 212 9.87 -3.69 29.53
N ILE A 213 9.62 -4.60 28.58
CA ILE A 213 8.64 -4.43 27.50
C ILE A 213 7.71 -5.65 27.50
N ASP A 214 6.43 -5.43 27.72
CA ASP A 214 5.40 -6.41 27.42
C ASP A 214 4.75 -6.08 26.08
N TRP A 215 4.93 -6.97 25.12
CA TRP A 215 4.41 -6.83 23.76
C TRP A 215 3.24 -7.80 23.56
N TYR A 216 2.05 -7.24 23.38
CA TYR A 216 0.79 -7.97 23.18
C TYR A 216 0.45 -7.96 21.69
N GLU A 217 0.56 -9.10 21.03
CA GLU A 217 0.35 -9.23 19.61
C GLU A 217 -0.60 -10.37 19.28
N LEU A 218 -1.56 -10.06 18.38
CA LEU A 218 -2.62 -11.01 18.04
C LEU A 218 -2.10 -12.14 17.16
N ASP A 219 -1.21 -11.83 16.21
CA ASP A 219 -0.82 -12.73 15.14
C ASP A 219 0.69 -13.08 15.13
N PRO A 220 1.07 -14.23 15.70
CA PRO A 220 2.45 -14.66 15.71
C PRO A 220 3.00 -14.95 14.30
N GLU A 221 2.15 -15.26 13.31
CA GLU A 221 2.59 -15.58 11.95
C GLU A 221 3.11 -14.34 11.23
N ILE A 222 2.49 -13.17 11.48
CA ILE A 222 2.96 -11.87 10.99
C ILE A 222 4.33 -11.55 11.57
N VAL A 223 4.49 -11.68 12.90
CA VAL A 223 5.76 -11.40 13.58
C VAL A 223 6.88 -12.30 13.06
N GLU A 224 6.62 -13.60 12.88
CA GLU A 224 7.61 -14.54 12.35
C GLU A 224 7.96 -14.22 10.87
N SER A 225 7.00 -13.76 10.08
CA SER A 225 7.24 -13.28 8.71
C SER A 225 8.12 -12.02 8.71
N CYS A 226 7.84 -11.06 9.59
CA CYS A 226 8.68 -9.89 9.78
C CYS A 226 10.11 -10.27 10.20
N TYR A 227 10.28 -11.23 11.10
CA TYR A 227 11.59 -11.72 11.50
C TYR A 227 12.39 -12.36 10.36
N ARG A 228 11.72 -12.96 9.37
CA ARG A 228 12.38 -13.52 8.17
C ARG A 228 12.74 -12.44 7.15
N HIS A 229 11.83 -11.52 6.89
CA HIS A 229 11.90 -10.64 5.73
C HIS A 229 12.20 -9.17 6.03
N LEU A 230 12.02 -8.72 7.28
CA LEU A 230 12.25 -7.35 7.74
C LEU A 230 13.31 -7.28 8.87
N PRO A 231 14.47 -7.93 8.73
CA PRO A 231 15.45 -8.04 9.82
C PRO A 231 15.99 -6.68 10.28
N LYS A 232 16.02 -5.66 9.42
CA LYS A 232 16.45 -4.32 9.80
C LYS A 232 15.50 -3.66 10.79
N VAL A 233 14.21 -4.03 10.73
CA VAL A 233 13.17 -3.52 11.63
C VAL A 233 13.23 -4.24 12.97
N CYS A 234 13.24 -5.57 12.98
CA CYS A 234 12.88 -6.37 14.15
C CYS A 234 13.98 -7.32 14.69
N SER A 235 15.15 -7.42 14.05
CA SER A 235 16.19 -8.39 14.50
C SER A 235 16.69 -8.14 15.94
N LYS A 236 16.71 -6.89 16.41
CA LYS A 236 17.07 -6.54 17.78
C LYS A 236 16.02 -7.03 18.77
N VAL A 237 14.73 -6.94 18.40
CA VAL A 237 13.60 -7.40 19.21
C VAL A 237 13.65 -8.91 19.38
N LYS A 238 13.84 -9.66 18.28
CA LYS A 238 13.95 -11.14 18.30
C LYS A 238 15.06 -11.66 19.23
N LYS A 239 16.14 -10.90 19.38
CA LYS A 239 17.31 -11.29 20.19
C LYS A 239 17.27 -10.76 21.64
N SER A 240 16.24 -9.99 21.98
CA SER A 240 16.19 -9.29 23.26
C SER A 240 15.54 -10.13 24.35
N ASN A 241 16.15 -10.18 25.51
CA ASN A 241 15.55 -10.75 26.73
C ASN A 241 14.71 -9.70 27.51
N THR A 242 14.65 -8.46 27.02
CA THR A 242 13.88 -7.37 27.62
C THR A 242 12.43 -7.38 27.16
N VAL A 243 12.15 -8.01 26.00
CA VAL A 243 10.83 -8.07 25.39
C VAL A 243 10.16 -9.39 25.74
N ASN A 244 9.03 -9.30 26.42
CA ASN A 244 8.14 -10.43 26.70
C ASN A 244 6.96 -10.34 25.74
N THR A 245 6.76 -11.34 24.88
CA THR A 245 5.66 -11.35 23.92
C THR A 245 4.50 -12.19 24.42
N PHE A 246 3.30 -11.63 24.36
CA PHE A 246 2.05 -12.27 24.72
C PHE A 246 1.18 -12.40 23.47
N TRP A 247 0.90 -13.66 23.10
CA TRP A 247 0.16 -13.97 21.88
C TRP A 247 -1.35 -14.01 22.14
N GLY A 248 -2.14 -13.42 21.25
CA GLY A 248 -3.58 -13.42 21.26
C GLY A 248 -4.19 -12.06 21.57
N ASP A 249 -5.46 -12.05 21.99
CA ASP A 249 -6.17 -10.80 22.29
C ASP A 249 -5.49 -10.04 23.44
N ALA A 250 -4.92 -8.89 23.10
CA ALA A 250 -4.26 -8.01 24.05
C ALA A 250 -5.19 -7.56 25.16
N PHE A 251 -6.46 -7.29 24.85
CA PHE A 251 -7.43 -6.78 25.82
C PHE A 251 -7.95 -7.85 26.79
N GLU A 252 -7.87 -9.12 26.41
CA GLU A 252 -8.03 -10.23 27.36
C GLU A 252 -6.78 -10.37 28.23
N SER A 253 -5.62 -10.35 27.63
CA SER A 253 -4.33 -10.51 28.32
C SER A 253 -4.09 -9.46 29.41
N ILE A 254 -4.41 -8.19 29.15
CA ILE A 254 -4.22 -7.10 30.12
C ILE A 254 -5.12 -7.19 31.34
N LYS A 255 -6.19 -8.03 31.33
CA LYS A 255 -7.06 -8.20 32.50
C LYS A 255 -6.33 -8.76 33.72
N SER A 256 -5.32 -9.61 33.49
CA SER A 256 -4.47 -10.22 34.53
C SER A 256 -3.25 -9.37 34.92
N VAL A 257 -3.03 -8.25 34.26
CA VAL A 257 -1.90 -7.36 34.55
C VAL A 257 -2.18 -6.55 35.82
N GLU A 258 -1.16 -6.35 36.62
CA GLU A 258 -1.20 -5.53 37.85
C GLU A 258 -1.58 -4.08 37.56
N ASP A 259 -2.25 -3.44 38.51
CA ASP A 259 -2.58 -2.03 38.44
C ASP A 259 -1.30 -1.17 38.46
N SER A 260 -1.29 -0.09 37.68
CA SER A 260 -0.18 0.86 37.65
C SER A 260 1.20 0.22 37.37
N LYS A 261 1.26 -0.73 36.43
CA LYS A 261 2.51 -1.43 36.06
C LYS A 261 3.37 -0.61 35.09
N TYR A 262 2.77 0.05 34.10
CA TYR A 262 3.51 0.64 32.98
C TYR A 262 3.69 2.16 33.10
N ASP A 263 4.87 2.63 32.70
CA ASP A 263 5.15 4.05 32.53
C ASP A 263 4.60 4.57 31.20
N LYS A 264 4.54 3.68 30.18
CA LYS A 264 4.01 3.98 28.85
C LYS A 264 3.19 2.82 28.32
N ILE A 265 2.17 3.18 27.52
CA ILE A 265 1.41 2.25 26.70
C ILE A 265 1.39 2.78 25.27
N PHE A 266 1.88 2.00 24.31
CA PHE A 266 1.73 2.24 22.89
C PHE A 266 0.58 1.39 22.35
N VAL A 267 -0.34 2.01 21.61
CA VAL A 267 -1.47 1.35 20.94
C VAL A 267 -1.24 1.46 19.44
N ASP A 268 -0.74 0.37 18.85
CA ASP A 268 -0.34 0.27 17.44
C ASP A 268 -1.26 -0.72 16.72
N LEU A 269 -2.54 -0.37 16.69
CA LEU A 269 -3.60 -1.11 15.99
C LEU A 269 -3.97 -0.39 14.70
N ASN A 270 -4.67 -1.05 13.78
CA ASN A 270 -5.20 -0.41 12.58
C ASN A 270 -6.04 0.82 12.92
N ASP A 271 -6.08 1.79 12.02
CA ASP A 271 -6.79 3.06 12.20
C ASP A 271 -8.28 3.01 11.81
N ASP A 272 -8.82 1.81 11.59
CA ASP A 272 -10.20 1.58 11.21
C ASP A 272 -11.19 1.79 12.39
N GLN A 273 -12.48 1.88 12.07
CA GLN A 273 -13.52 2.13 13.07
C GLN A 273 -13.66 0.94 14.05
N TYR A 274 -13.38 -0.29 13.62
CA TYR A 274 -13.43 -1.47 14.48
C TYR A 274 -12.38 -1.38 15.60
N CYS A 275 -11.14 -1.05 15.27
CA CYS A 275 -10.05 -0.89 16.24
C CYS A 275 -10.30 0.28 17.20
N ILE A 276 -10.87 1.40 16.69
CA ILE A 276 -11.28 2.53 17.53
C ILE A 276 -12.35 2.10 18.56
N ASP A 277 -13.36 1.33 18.15
CA ASP A 277 -14.42 0.87 19.04
C ASP A 277 -13.90 -0.18 20.02
N LEU A 278 -12.99 -1.03 19.60
CA LEU A 278 -12.33 -2.01 20.46
C LEU A 278 -11.51 -1.31 21.55
N ALA A 279 -10.68 -0.34 21.18
CA ALA A 279 -9.91 0.48 22.13
C ALA A 279 -10.85 1.24 23.10
N ARG A 280 -11.94 1.82 22.59
CA ARG A 280 -12.95 2.53 23.41
C ARG A 280 -13.55 1.63 24.50
N LYS A 281 -13.91 0.40 24.16
CA LYS A 281 -14.46 -0.59 25.11
C LYS A 281 -13.47 -0.93 26.22
N ASN A 282 -12.18 -0.99 25.87
CA ASN A 282 -11.13 -1.47 26.75
C ASN A 282 -10.31 -0.36 27.45
N MET A 283 -10.68 0.90 27.25
CA MET A 283 -9.95 2.06 27.78
C MET A 283 -9.83 2.07 29.30
N LYS A 284 -10.82 1.51 30.02
CA LYS A 284 -10.74 1.35 31.49
C LYS A 284 -9.59 0.41 31.91
N GLY A 285 -9.40 -0.69 31.17
CA GLY A 285 -8.32 -1.64 31.40
C GLY A 285 -6.94 -1.00 31.14
N LEU A 286 -6.79 -0.29 30.02
CA LEU A 286 -5.56 0.44 29.69
C LEU A 286 -5.25 1.51 30.74
N LYS A 287 -6.27 2.23 31.23
CA LYS A 287 -6.09 3.21 32.30
C LYS A 287 -5.64 2.57 33.61
N ARG A 288 -6.19 1.40 33.97
CA ARG A 288 -5.85 0.68 35.20
C ARG A 288 -4.38 0.28 35.27
N ILE A 289 -3.84 -0.24 34.19
CA ILE A 289 -2.45 -0.73 34.12
C ILE A 289 -1.40 0.37 33.92
N LEU A 290 -1.83 1.60 33.58
CA LEU A 290 -0.96 2.75 33.42
C LEU A 290 -0.72 3.43 34.77
N LYS A 291 0.54 3.76 35.09
CA LYS A 291 0.92 4.47 36.31
C LYS A 291 0.39 5.91 36.32
N PRO A 292 0.11 6.50 37.49
CA PRO A 292 -0.08 7.95 37.60
C PRO A 292 1.12 8.69 37.00
N GLY A 293 0.87 9.68 36.14
CA GLY A 293 1.88 10.37 35.35
C GLY A 293 2.46 9.58 34.18
N GLY A 294 1.95 8.37 33.94
CA GLY A 294 2.30 7.57 32.76
C GLY A 294 1.62 8.11 31.49
N VAL A 295 2.10 7.69 30.33
CA VAL A 295 1.64 8.19 29.02
C VAL A 295 1.07 7.04 28.20
N ILE A 296 -0.13 7.25 27.66
CA ILE A 296 -0.66 6.44 26.57
C ILE A 296 -0.49 7.17 25.24
N THR A 297 0.00 6.49 24.24
CA THR A 297 0.12 7.02 22.88
C THR A 297 -0.47 6.01 21.90
N ALA A 298 -1.36 6.46 21.01
CA ALA A 298 -1.91 5.65 19.93
C ALA A 298 -1.49 6.19 18.57
N GLN A 299 -1.23 5.30 17.62
CA GLN A 299 -1.30 5.66 16.23
C GLN A 299 -2.78 5.95 15.89
N VAL A 300 -3.04 6.99 15.10
CA VAL A 300 -4.42 7.43 14.86
C VAL A 300 -4.72 7.67 13.38
N GLY A 301 -3.79 7.27 12.50
CA GLY A 301 -3.96 7.39 11.06
C GLY A 301 -3.59 8.77 10.51
N SER A 302 -4.02 9.03 9.30
CA SER A 302 -3.70 10.25 8.57
C SER A 302 -4.85 11.26 8.57
N LYS A 303 -4.57 12.49 9.00
CA LYS A 303 -5.52 13.61 8.86
C LYS A 303 -5.80 13.95 7.41
N ASP A 304 -4.85 13.74 6.52
CA ASP A 304 -4.96 14.08 5.11
C ASP A 304 -5.95 13.14 4.40
N LYS A 305 -5.91 11.85 4.77
CA LYS A 305 -6.74 10.80 4.14
C LYS A 305 -8.04 10.51 4.91
N LYS A 306 -7.97 10.45 6.26
CA LYS A 306 -9.07 10.01 7.12
C LYS A 306 -9.28 10.92 8.35
N PRO A 307 -9.57 12.22 8.18
CA PRO A 307 -9.62 13.20 9.28
C PRO A 307 -10.62 12.82 10.40
N LYS A 308 -11.77 12.23 10.02
CA LYS A 308 -12.81 11.81 10.99
C LYS A 308 -12.31 10.69 11.91
N GLN A 309 -11.49 9.76 11.42
CA GLN A 309 -10.94 8.68 12.23
C GLN A 309 -9.95 9.21 13.26
N VAL A 310 -9.05 10.12 12.84
CA VAL A 310 -8.12 10.80 13.74
C VAL A 310 -8.89 11.56 14.85
N GLU A 311 -9.96 12.25 14.49
CA GLU A 311 -10.81 12.95 15.46
C GLU A 311 -11.49 11.98 16.42
N ASN A 312 -12.00 10.85 15.94
CA ASN A 312 -12.62 9.81 16.76
C ASN A 312 -11.63 9.19 17.77
N TRP A 313 -10.41 8.87 17.34
CA TRP A 313 -9.34 8.43 18.22
C TRP A 313 -9.03 9.46 19.32
N CYS A 314 -8.85 10.72 18.95
CA CYS A 314 -8.61 11.80 19.90
C CYS A 314 -9.75 11.95 20.91
N LYS A 315 -11.01 11.78 20.48
CA LYS A 315 -12.18 11.80 21.38
C LYS A 315 -12.17 10.62 22.37
N VAL A 316 -11.77 9.43 21.92
CA VAL A 316 -11.65 8.25 22.80
C VAL A 316 -10.61 8.48 23.89
N LEU A 317 -9.43 8.97 23.51
CA LEU A 317 -8.36 9.24 24.47
C LEU A 317 -8.71 10.40 25.41
N SER A 318 -9.26 11.51 24.90
CA SER A 318 -9.60 12.68 25.71
C SER A 318 -10.66 12.39 26.76
N LYS A 319 -11.64 11.55 26.44
CA LYS A 319 -12.68 11.13 27.37
C LYS A 319 -12.14 10.34 28.57
N SER A 320 -11.05 9.60 28.39
CA SER A 320 -10.48 8.72 29.43
C SER A 320 -9.32 9.34 30.19
N PHE A 321 -8.49 10.16 29.51
CA PHE A 321 -7.24 10.70 30.05
C PHE A 321 -7.19 12.23 30.10
N GLY A 322 -8.13 12.93 29.46
CA GLY A 322 -8.16 14.39 29.42
C GLY A 322 -7.44 14.96 28.19
N ASN A 323 -6.50 15.87 28.39
CA ASN A 323 -5.85 16.57 27.30
C ASN A 323 -5.09 15.62 26.37
N VAL A 324 -5.33 15.71 25.08
CA VAL A 324 -4.64 14.94 24.03
C VAL A 324 -3.73 15.88 23.25
N LYS A 325 -2.45 15.49 23.14
CA LYS A 325 -1.47 16.11 22.25
C LYS A 325 -1.33 15.27 21.01
N THR A 326 -1.45 15.88 19.83
CA THR A 326 -1.20 15.19 18.56
C THR A 326 0.15 15.61 17.98
N SER A 327 0.86 14.68 17.41
CA SER A 327 2.06 14.90 16.58
C SER A 327 1.88 14.19 15.25
N GLY A 328 2.57 14.63 14.23
CA GLY A 328 2.50 14.03 12.90
C GLY A 328 3.84 14.08 12.19
N VAL A 329 4.03 13.17 11.25
CA VAL A 329 5.20 13.10 10.38
C VAL A 329 4.82 12.55 9.02
N TYR A 330 5.42 13.05 7.96
CA TYR A 330 5.24 12.50 6.62
C TYR A 330 5.97 11.16 6.49
N ILE A 331 5.25 10.13 6.08
CA ILE A 331 5.78 8.80 5.80
C ILE A 331 5.77 8.60 4.28
N PRO A 332 6.94 8.55 3.62
CA PRO A 332 7.03 8.45 2.16
C PRO A 332 6.30 7.24 1.58
N SER A 333 6.44 6.04 2.19
CA SER A 333 5.76 4.84 1.72
C SER A 333 4.24 4.93 1.83
N PHE A 334 3.71 5.66 2.81
CA PHE A 334 2.27 5.89 2.97
C PHE A 334 1.76 7.07 2.13
N ASP A 335 2.67 7.93 1.65
CA ASP A 335 2.36 9.16 0.92
C ASP A 335 1.36 10.07 1.66
N CYS A 336 1.56 10.25 2.94
CA CYS A 336 0.74 11.13 3.78
C CYS A 336 1.40 11.47 5.12
N ASN A 337 0.87 12.50 5.78
CA ASN A 337 1.20 12.78 7.17
C ASN A 337 0.47 11.79 8.09
N TRP A 338 1.25 10.96 8.80
CA TRP A 338 0.74 10.04 9.80
C TRP A 338 0.73 10.69 11.17
N ASN A 339 -0.28 10.41 11.97
CA ASN A 339 -0.49 11.11 13.23
C ASN A 339 -0.49 10.14 14.42
N PHE A 340 0.03 10.64 15.53
CA PHE A 340 0.04 9.99 16.83
C PHE A 340 -0.67 10.88 17.85
N ALA A 341 -1.45 10.28 18.73
CA ALA A 341 -2.17 10.99 19.77
C ALA A 341 -1.73 10.48 21.16
N SER A 342 -1.29 11.38 22.01
CA SER A 342 -0.73 11.06 23.33
C SER A 342 -1.48 11.78 24.43
N SER A 343 -1.63 11.11 25.57
CA SER A 343 -2.24 11.68 26.78
C SER A 343 -1.51 11.20 28.05
N ILE A 344 -1.45 12.06 29.04
CA ILE A 344 -0.87 11.74 30.37
C ILE A 344 -1.98 11.32 31.31
N MET A 345 -1.78 10.23 32.04
CA MET A 345 -2.65 9.85 33.13
C MET A 345 -2.46 10.80 34.32
N LYS A 346 -3.52 11.45 34.74
CA LYS A 346 -3.56 12.31 35.92
C LYS A 346 -3.63 11.49 37.20
#